data_f769c896565d924b77377a6301df4b19
#
_entry.id   f769c896565d924b77377a6301df4b19
#
_cell.length_a   1.000
_cell.length_b   1.000
_cell.length_c   1.000
_cell.angle_alpha   90.00
_cell.angle_beta   90.00
_cell.angle_gamma   90.00
#
_symmetry.space_group_name_H-M   'P 1'
#
loop_
_entity.id
_entity.type
_entity.pdbx_description
1 polymer ?
#
loop_
_entity_poly.entity_id
_entity_poly.type
_entity_poly.pdbx_seq_one_letter_code
_entity_poly.pdbx_strand_id
1 'polypeptide(L)'
;MSDKWKENVTIGCWEPFVLELPDGTVQIYFADETPYYRLGSRWHNISVIESRDGGDTWEKVRVVAQNAACRDGMPVVAIHEDWLLLAVESTDYTGERLHPIVIQNTISDNWKVTVGKGSPYRFEPFQQSLKSEVAYSGAPYIITTDNYIVYSYQIADWWTPPTGLTASQQLAQAKQNNDSKHSTLEVQVCPKSEVKNGFFNTMRAPSRPLPVDQTTGEENAIWNSLCDLGNDEILAVSQYKNKVYIVKGRITGGK
;
A
#
# COMPACT_ATOMS: atom_id res chain seq x y z
N MET A 1 -24.55 19.83 -18.38
CA MET A 1 -24.26 19.38 -17.01
C MET A 1 -23.91 20.60 -16.20
N SER A 2 -24.69 20.87 -15.14
CA SER A 2 -24.61 22.14 -14.40
C SER A 2 -23.31 22.23 -13.59
N ASP A 3 -22.68 23.40 -13.64
CA ASP A 3 -21.44 23.79 -12.95
C ASP A 3 -21.48 23.72 -11.40
N LYS A 4 -22.52 23.15 -10.81
CA LYS A 4 -22.69 22.98 -9.36
C LYS A 4 -21.67 22.05 -8.69
N TRP A 5 -20.90 21.31 -9.44
CA TRP A 5 -19.82 20.47 -8.94
C TRP A 5 -18.54 21.22 -8.58
N LYS A 6 -18.40 22.46 -9.06
CA LYS A 6 -17.13 23.19 -8.96
C LYS A 6 -16.93 23.93 -7.63
N GLU A 7 -17.97 24.10 -6.83
CA GLU A 7 -17.90 25.00 -5.66
C GLU A 7 -17.45 24.34 -4.36
N ASN A 8 -17.37 22.98 -4.27
CA ASN A 8 -17.02 22.27 -3.03
C ASN A 8 -16.12 21.03 -3.21
N VAL A 9 -15.39 20.91 -4.31
CA VAL A 9 -14.45 19.79 -4.47
C VAL A 9 -13.06 20.24 -4.01
N THR A 10 -12.66 19.76 -2.85
CA THR A 10 -11.28 19.89 -2.37
C THR A 10 -10.42 18.91 -3.16
N ILE A 11 -9.49 19.44 -3.97
CA ILE A 11 -8.43 18.64 -4.59
C ILE A 11 -7.32 18.49 -3.58
N GLY A 12 -6.78 17.28 -3.45
CA GLY A 12 -5.73 17.00 -2.51
C GLY A 12 -4.51 16.32 -3.12
N CYS A 13 -3.40 16.53 -2.41
CA CYS A 13 -2.27 15.64 -2.40
C CYS A 13 -2.32 14.92 -1.07
N TRP A 14 -2.30 13.58 -1.12
CA TRP A 14 -2.59 12.76 0.05
C TRP A 14 -1.39 11.92 0.43
N GLU A 15 -1.26 11.61 1.72
CA GLU A 15 -0.41 10.57 2.26
C GLU A 15 1.06 10.69 1.82
N PRO A 16 1.73 11.83 2.09
CA PRO A 16 3.10 12.04 1.65
C PRO A 16 4.07 11.11 2.36
N PHE A 17 5.01 10.56 1.59
CA PHE A 17 6.12 9.76 2.08
C PHE A 17 7.45 10.38 1.66
N VAL A 18 8.39 10.52 2.58
CA VAL A 18 9.71 11.11 2.35
C VAL A 18 10.76 10.02 2.29
N LEU A 19 11.57 10.03 1.25
CA LEU A 19 12.71 9.14 1.05
C LEU A 19 13.96 9.94 0.75
N GLU A 20 15.07 9.60 1.39
CA GLU A 20 16.40 10.07 1.00
C GLU A 20 17.10 8.98 0.21
N LEU A 21 17.57 9.31 -0.99
CA LEU A 21 18.37 8.43 -1.83
C LEU A 21 19.83 8.40 -1.35
N PRO A 22 20.62 7.36 -1.72
CA PRO A 22 22.02 7.25 -1.30
C PRO A 22 22.93 8.41 -1.72
N ASP A 23 22.54 9.19 -2.71
CA ASP A 23 23.26 10.38 -3.16
C ASP A 23 22.86 11.67 -2.42
N GLY A 24 21.96 11.58 -1.42
CA GLY A 24 21.43 12.70 -0.65
C GLY A 24 20.23 13.40 -1.31
N THR A 25 19.76 12.94 -2.47
CA THR A 25 18.53 13.45 -3.07
C THR A 25 17.33 13.12 -2.18
N VAL A 26 16.55 14.11 -1.81
CA VAL A 26 15.31 13.94 -1.05
C VAL A 26 14.14 13.84 -2.02
N GLN A 27 13.33 12.81 -1.88
CA GLN A 27 12.11 12.58 -2.66
C GLN A 27 10.88 12.64 -1.76
N ILE A 28 9.81 13.29 -2.22
CA ILE A 28 8.49 13.23 -1.58
C ILE A 28 7.51 12.61 -2.56
N TYR A 29 7.00 11.44 -2.20
CA TYR A 29 5.96 10.71 -2.92
C TYR A 29 4.60 11.06 -2.34
N PHE A 30 3.58 11.18 -3.17
CA PHE A 30 2.22 11.47 -2.71
C PHE A 30 1.19 10.98 -3.73
N ALA A 31 -0.01 10.68 -3.25
CA ALA A 31 -1.17 10.42 -4.11
C ALA A 31 -1.74 11.76 -4.59
N ASP A 32 -1.90 11.92 -5.90
CA ASP A 32 -2.24 13.18 -6.57
C ASP A 32 -3.58 13.08 -7.33
N GLU A 33 -4.59 13.81 -6.87
CA GLU A 33 -5.90 13.94 -7.52
C GLU A 33 -5.92 15.00 -8.62
N THR A 34 -4.92 15.90 -8.66
CA THR A 34 -4.92 17.08 -9.55
C THR A 34 -5.16 16.75 -11.01
N PRO A 35 -4.57 15.69 -11.60
CA PRO A 35 -4.78 15.37 -13.01
C PRO A 35 -6.21 14.99 -13.36
N TYR A 36 -6.98 14.49 -12.38
CA TYR A 36 -8.33 13.95 -12.59
C TYR A 36 -9.46 14.87 -12.15
N TYR A 37 -9.15 15.96 -11.51
CA TYR A 37 -10.13 16.93 -11.02
C TYR A 37 -11.14 17.36 -12.07
N ARG A 38 -10.65 17.74 -13.25
CA ARG A 38 -11.50 18.22 -14.36
C ARG A 38 -12.42 17.12 -14.92
N LEU A 39 -12.11 15.86 -14.63
CA LEU A 39 -12.90 14.70 -15.05
C LEU A 39 -13.99 14.35 -14.03
N GLY A 40 -14.06 15.05 -12.90
CA GLY A 40 -15.00 14.76 -11.81
C GLY A 40 -14.76 13.38 -11.16
N SER A 41 -13.52 12.89 -11.22
CA SER A 41 -13.12 11.59 -10.73
C SER A 41 -12.31 11.71 -9.43
N ARG A 42 -12.37 10.68 -8.59
CA ARG A 42 -11.53 10.51 -7.40
C ARG A 42 -10.33 9.59 -7.66
N TRP A 43 -9.89 9.50 -8.89
CA TRP A 43 -8.69 8.74 -9.24
C TRP A 43 -7.44 9.46 -8.75
N HIS A 44 -6.43 8.69 -8.41
CA HIS A 44 -5.14 9.21 -8.00
C HIS A 44 -4.03 8.63 -8.88
N ASN A 45 -3.03 9.45 -9.14
CA ASN A 45 -1.69 9.00 -9.53
C ASN A 45 -0.81 8.96 -8.30
N ILE A 46 0.31 8.24 -8.39
CA ILE A 46 1.44 8.51 -7.51
C ILE A 46 2.39 9.45 -8.23
N SER A 47 2.67 10.56 -7.58
CA SER A 47 3.60 11.58 -8.04
C SER A 47 4.79 11.73 -7.10
N VAL A 48 5.89 12.29 -7.60
CA VAL A 48 7.10 12.57 -6.83
C VAL A 48 7.61 13.97 -7.14
N ILE A 49 8.15 14.63 -6.13
CA ILE A 49 9.02 15.82 -6.26
C ILE A 49 10.37 15.52 -5.63
N GLU A 50 11.42 16.17 -6.13
CA GLU A 50 12.80 15.95 -5.69
C GLU A 50 13.47 17.25 -5.29
N SER A 51 14.33 17.15 -4.28
CA SER A 51 15.28 18.19 -3.89
C SER A 51 16.69 17.61 -3.83
N ARG A 52 17.67 18.37 -4.35
CA ARG A 52 19.09 18.00 -4.33
C ARG A 52 19.91 18.90 -3.41
N ASP A 53 19.26 19.80 -2.69
CA ASP A 53 19.86 20.82 -1.82
C ASP A 53 19.28 20.81 -0.40
N GLY A 54 18.82 19.63 0.04
CA GLY A 54 18.30 19.43 1.39
C GLY A 54 16.90 20.02 1.63
N GLY A 55 16.15 20.30 0.56
CA GLY A 55 14.79 20.84 0.65
C GLY A 55 14.67 22.33 0.38
N ASP A 56 15.76 23.02 0.06
CA ASP A 56 15.74 24.45 -0.24
C ASP A 56 15.02 24.73 -1.58
N THR A 57 15.25 23.89 -2.59
CA THR A 57 14.53 23.96 -3.87
C THR A 57 13.99 22.60 -4.28
N TRP A 58 12.91 22.61 -5.07
CA TRP A 58 12.21 21.40 -5.51
C TRP A 58 12.05 21.38 -7.02
N GLU A 59 12.29 20.21 -7.62
CA GLU A 59 12.05 19.97 -9.03
C GLU A 59 10.55 19.94 -9.36
N LYS A 60 10.21 19.91 -10.65
CA LYS A 60 8.82 19.75 -11.09
C LYS A 60 8.27 18.39 -10.71
N VAL A 61 6.99 18.35 -10.35
CA VAL A 61 6.25 17.11 -10.11
C VAL A 61 6.37 16.17 -11.31
N ARG A 62 6.68 14.91 -11.04
CA ARG A 62 6.69 13.81 -12.01
C ARG A 62 5.71 12.73 -11.60
N VAL A 63 5.01 12.15 -12.57
CA VAL A 63 4.11 11.01 -12.33
C VAL A 63 4.93 9.73 -12.34
N VAL A 64 4.93 9.02 -11.22
CA VAL A 64 5.64 7.74 -11.00
C VAL A 64 4.79 6.57 -11.47
N ALA A 65 3.56 6.54 -11.02
CA ALA A 65 2.63 5.48 -11.32
C ALA A 65 1.27 6.06 -11.70
N GLN A 66 0.70 5.52 -12.75
CA GLN A 66 -0.60 5.94 -13.27
C GLN A 66 -1.35 4.74 -13.81
N ASN A 67 -2.63 4.65 -13.45
CA ASN A 67 -3.53 3.73 -14.08
C ASN A 67 -4.85 4.43 -14.38
N ALA A 68 -5.20 4.53 -15.67
CA ALA A 68 -6.44 5.14 -16.09
C ALA A 68 -7.65 4.47 -15.41
N ALA A 69 -8.56 5.27 -14.86
CA ALA A 69 -9.75 4.83 -14.15
C ALA A 69 -9.48 4.07 -12.84
N CYS A 70 -8.32 4.28 -12.21
CA CYS A 70 -7.98 3.65 -10.94
C CYS A 70 -7.51 4.67 -9.91
N ARG A 71 -7.51 4.23 -8.67
CA ARG A 71 -6.92 4.93 -7.55
C ARG A 71 -5.66 4.17 -7.12
N ASP A 72 -4.52 4.85 -7.20
CA ASP A 72 -3.27 4.45 -6.54
C ASP A 72 -3.05 5.38 -5.36
N GLY A 73 -2.96 4.87 -4.15
CA GLY A 73 -2.84 5.68 -2.92
C GLY A 73 -1.82 5.15 -1.95
N MET A 74 -1.58 5.91 -0.88
CA MET A 74 -0.73 5.54 0.25
C MET A 74 0.69 5.09 -0.16
N PRO A 75 1.45 5.90 -0.89
CA PRO A 75 2.78 5.51 -1.34
C PRO A 75 3.75 5.38 -0.16
N VAL A 76 4.49 4.28 -0.11
CA VAL A 76 5.63 4.07 0.79
C VAL A 76 6.75 3.41 0.00
N VAL A 77 7.97 3.91 0.09
CA VAL A 77 9.09 3.41 -0.71
C VAL A 77 10.17 2.84 0.19
N ALA A 78 10.65 1.65 -0.13
CA ALA A 78 11.85 1.07 0.44
C ALA A 78 12.93 0.89 -0.65
N ILE A 79 14.19 0.94 -0.23
CA ILE A 79 15.34 0.69 -1.09
C ILE A 79 15.86 -0.72 -0.82
N HIS A 80 16.07 -1.49 -1.89
CA HIS A 80 16.78 -2.76 -1.86
C HIS A 80 17.79 -2.80 -3.00
N GLU A 81 19.09 -2.76 -2.69
CA GLU A 81 20.16 -2.60 -3.67
C GLU A 81 19.94 -1.35 -4.54
N ASP A 82 19.88 -1.48 -5.87
CA ASP A 82 19.54 -0.39 -6.80
C ASP A 82 18.02 -0.24 -7.04
N TRP A 83 17.18 -0.96 -6.30
CA TRP A 83 15.74 -0.97 -6.53
C TRP A 83 14.96 -0.07 -5.57
N LEU A 84 14.09 0.75 -6.13
CA LEU A 84 13.01 1.45 -5.44
C LEU A 84 11.76 0.55 -5.45
N LEU A 85 11.32 0.13 -4.29
CA LEU A 85 10.15 -0.71 -4.08
C LEU A 85 9.04 0.17 -3.51
N LEU A 86 8.14 0.62 -4.36
CA LEU A 86 7.02 1.48 -4.01
C LEU A 86 5.78 0.62 -3.70
N ALA A 87 5.40 0.55 -2.42
CA ALA A 87 4.13 -0.02 -1.99
C ALA A 87 3.01 0.99 -2.21
N VAL A 88 1.89 0.56 -2.75
CA VAL A 88 0.67 1.35 -2.91
C VAL A 88 -0.57 0.49 -2.69
N GLU A 89 -1.67 1.11 -2.29
CA GLU A 89 -3.00 0.52 -2.43
C GLU A 89 -3.58 0.89 -3.79
N SER A 90 -4.14 -0.07 -4.52
CA SER A 90 -4.65 0.15 -5.87
C SER A 90 -6.01 -0.50 -6.09
N THR A 91 -6.85 0.14 -6.91
CA THR A 91 -8.12 -0.44 -7.38
C THR A 91 -7.97 -1.14 -8.73
N ASP A 92 -6.75 -1.48 -9.13
CA ASP A 92 -6.37 -1.98 -10.45
C ASP A 92 -7.16 -3.22 -10.92
N TYR A 93 -7.51 -4.08 -9.97
CA TYR A 93 -8.01 -5.41 -10.28
C TYR A 93 -9.52 -5.54 -10.21
N THR A 94 -10.15 -4.79 -9.33
CA THR A 94 -11.60 -4.89 -9.10
C THR A 94 -12.35 -3.63 -9.51
N GLY A 95 -11.63 -2.53 -9.76
CA GLY A 95 -12.23 -1.23 -10.03
C GLY A 95 -12.83 -0.52 -8.81
N GLU A 96 -13.07 -1.25 -7.71
CA GLU A 96 -13.74 -0.71 -6.51
C GLU A 96 -12.98 -0.97 -5.22
N ARG A 97 -12.34 -2.15 -5.09
CA ARG A 97 -11.65 -2.54 -3.88
C ARG A 97 -10.16 -2.30 -3.98
N LEU A 98 -9.60 -1.80 -2.90
CA LEU A 98 -8.17 -1.58 -2.77
C LEU A 98 -7.44 -2.90 -2.56
N HIS A 99 -6.25 -3.00 -3.13
CA HIS A 99 -5.30 -4.09 -2.93
C HIS A 99 -3.90 -3.54 -2.79
N PRO A 100 -3.11 -4.06 -1.86
CA PRO A 100 -1.71 -3.70 -1.75
C PRO A 100 -0.92 -4.34 -2.90
N ILE A 101 -0.14 -3.53 -3.58
CA ILE A 101 0.76 -3.95 -4.66
C ILE A 101 2.13 -3.28 -4.49
N VAL A 102 3.11 -3.78 -5.23
CA VAL A 102 4.42 -3.14 -5.36
C VAL A 102 4.59 -2.65 -6.80
N ILE A 103 5.11 -1.45 -6.92
CA ILE A 103 5.58 -0.86 -8.17
C ILE A 103 7.08 -0.66 -8.01
N GLN A 104 7.87 -1.10 -8.96
CA GLN A 104 9.33 -1.00 -8.85
C GLN A 104 9.97 -0.20 -9.96
N ASN A 105 11.09 0.40 -9.64
CA ASN A 105 12.00 1.05 -10.57
C ASN A 105 13.43 0.95 -10.03
N THR A 106 14.41 1.32 -10.79
CA THR A 106 15.79 1.45 -10.28
C THR A 106 16.08 2.88 -9.82
N ILE A 107 17.03 3.04 -8.89
CA ILE A 107 17.53 4.35 -8.49
C ILE A 107 18.13 5.08 -9.70
N SER A 108 18.84 4.36 -10.55
CA SER A 108 19.49 4.90 -11.76
C SER A 108 18.49 5.36 -12.84
N ASP A 109 17.34 4.68 -12.98
CA ASP A 109 16.24 5.12 -13.87
C ASP A 109 15.42 6.22 -13.22
N ASN A 110 15.19 6.15 -11.92
CA ASN A 110 14.53 7.16 -11.11
C ASN A 110 13.21 7.67 -11.73
N TRP A 111 12.33 6.73 -12.06
CA TRP A 111 11.01 7.02 -12.59
C TRP A 111 10.98 7.90 -13.86
N LYS A 112 11.99 7.81 -14.74
CA LYS A 112 11.98 8.52 -16.03
C LYS A 112 10.79 8.16 -16.90
N VAL A 113 10.27 6.95 -16.69
CA VAL A 113 9.07 6.45 -17.36
C VAL A 113 8.01 6.10 -16.32
N THR A 114 6.81 6.67 -16.48
CA THR A 114 5.65 6.36 -15.64
C THR A 114 5.26 4.89 -15.76
N VAL A 115 5.07 4.21 -14.64
CA VAL A 115 4.65 2.80 -14.59
C VAL A 115 3.13 2.73 -14.67
N GLY A 116 2.62 2.21 -15.79
CA GLY A 116 1.18 2.10 -16.07
C GLY A 116 0.60 0.72 -15.78
N LYS A 117 -0.71 0.59 -16.01
CA LYS A 117 -1.42 -0.69 -15.97
C LYS A 117 -0.82 -1.70 -16.95
N GLY A 118 -0.72 -2.96 -16.50
CA GLY A 118 -0.15 -4.03 -17.31
C GLY A 118 1.38 -4.00 -17.43
N SER A 119 2.05 -3.04 -16.79
CA SER A 119 3.50 -3.05 -16.68
C SER A 119 3.95 -4.27 -15.86
N PRO A 120 5.00 -5.00 -16.28
CA PRO A 120 5.59 -6.05 -15.48
C PRO A 120 6.19 -5.53 -14.17
N TYR A 121 6.43 -4.23 -14.07
CA TYR A 121 6.95 -3.56 -12.87
C TYR A 121 5.85 -3.21 -11.84
N ARG A 122 4.60 -3.67 -12.05
CA ARG A 122 3.48 -3.61 -11.09
C ARG A 122 3.05 -5.03 -10.75
N PHE A 123 3.18 -5.45 -9.49
CA PHE A 123 2.90 -6.84 -9.12
C PHE A 123 2.40 -6.96 -7.68
N GLU A 124 1.73 -8.07 -7.40
CA GLU A 124 1.44 -8.51 -6.04
C GLU A 124 2.64 -9.28 -5.49
N PRO A 125 3.17 -8.90 -4.31
CA PRO A 125 4.33 -9.59 -3.71
C PRO A 125 3.94 -10.84 -2.92
N PHE A 126 2.69 -11.26 -2.94
CA PHE A 126 2.14 -12.30 -2.07
C PHE A 126 2.06 -13.66 -2.78
N GLN A 127 2.32 -14.75 -2.06
CA GLN A 127 2.14 -16.12 -2.58
C GLN A 127 0.67 -16.41 -2.89
N GLN A 128 -0.23 -15.95 -2.01
CA GLN A 128 -1.67 -16.03 -2.24
C GLN A 128 -2.17 -14.66 -2.67
N SER A 129 -2.78 -14.58 -3.85
CA SER A 129 -3.35 -13.34 -4.35
C SER A 129 -4.39 -12.78 -3.39
N LEU A 130 -4.28 -11.48 -3.09
CA LEU A 130 -5.26 -10.71 -2.33
C LEU A 130 -6.35 -10.11 -3.21
N LYS A 131 -6.30 -10.34 -4.52
CA LYS A 131 -7.30 -9.89 -5.49
C LYS A 131 -8.63 -10.60 -5.24
N SER A 132 -9.51 -9.93 -4.52
CA SER A 132 -10.81 -10.48 -4.14
C SER A 132 -11.88 -9.41 -4.16
N GLU A 133 -13.03 -9.73 -4.70
CA GLU A 133 -14.20 -8.85 -4.59
C GLU A 133 -14.85 -8.89 -3.21
N VAL A 134 -14.52 -9.88 -2.39
CA VAL A 134 -15.13 -10.11 -1.07
C VAL A 134 -14.24 -9.67 0.09
N ALA A 135 -12.93 -9.73 -0.04
CA ALA A 135 -11.99 -9.24 0.96
C ALA A 135 -11.69 -7.75 0.74
N TYR A 136 -11.40 -7.04 1.83
CA TYR A 136 -10.83 -5.70 1.82
C TYR A 136 -9.36 -5.80 2.21
N SER A 137 -8.49 -5.09 1.49
CA SER A 137 -7.10 -4.92 1.90
C SER A 137 -6.59 -3.56 1.41
N GLY A 138 -5.68 -2.96 2.16
CA GLY A 138 -5.15 -1.63 1.79
C GLY A 138 -4.15 -1.10 2.81
N ALA A 139 -3.85 0.19 2.71
CA ALA A 139 -2.90 0.89 3.56
C ALA A 139 -1.57 0.14 3.70
N PRO A 140 -0.86 -0.15 2.60
CA PRO A 140 0.39 -0.90 2.63
C PRO A 140 1.52 -0.07 3.25
N TYR A 141 2.47 -0.77 3.87
CA TYR A 141 3.74 -0.20 4.29
C TYR A 141 4.87 -1.18 3.98
N ILE A 142 6.01 -0.68 3.52
CA ILE A 142 7.16 -1.51 3.16
C ILE A 142 8.44 -0.93 3.77
N ILE A 143 9.25 -1.80 4.35
CA ILE A 143 10.62 -1.49 4.80
C ILE A 143 11.58 -2.58 4.39
N THR A 144 12.86 -2.29 4.49
CA THR A 144 13.93 -3.30 4.46
C THR A 144 14.62 -3.33 5.81
N THR A 145 14.92 -4.54 6.31
CA THR A 145 15.80 -4.79 7.47
C THR A 145 17.15 -5.31 6.96
N ASP A 146 17.99 -5.83 7.85
CA ASP A 146 19.28 -6.41 7.44
C ASP A 146 19.11 -7.53 6.41
N ASN A 147 18.18 -8.47 6.65
CA ASN A 147 18.03 -9.68 5.84
C ASN A 147 16.70 -9.81 5.11
N TYR A 148 15.72 -8.92 5.37
CA TYR A 148 14.36 -9.09 4.86
C TYR A 148 13.81 -7.82 4.21
N ILE A 149 12.86 -8.01 3.29
CA ILE A 149 11.83 -7.04 2.94
C ILE A 149 10.62 -7.36 3.82
N VAL A 150 10.09 -6.37 4.52
CA VAL A 150 8.92 -6.49 5.39
C VAL A 150 7.81 -5.65 4.80
N TYR A 151 6.65 -6.27 4.66
CA TYR A 151 5.47 -5.63 4.09
C TYR A 151 4.30 -5.78 5.05
N SER A 152 3.62 -4.68 5.37
CA SER A 152 2.41 -4.72 6.18
C SER A 152 1.25 -4.08 5.44
N TYR A 153 0.05 -4.49 5.78
CA TYR A 153 -1.20 -3.94 5.26
C TYR A 153 -2.35 -4.27 6.19
N GLN A 154 -3.42 -3.54 6.06
CA GLN A 154 -4.68 -3.88 6.72
C GLN A 154 -5.48 -4.83 5.83
N ILE A 155 -6.15 -5.81 6.45
CA ILE A 155 -6.97 -6.80 5.74
C ILE A 155 -8.21 -7.19 6.54
N ALA A 156 -9.35 -7.32 5.84
CA ALA A 156 -10.56 -7.93 6.35
C ALA A 156 -10.99 -9.05 5.40
N ASP A 157 -10.77 -10.30 5.82
CA ASP A 157 -11.03 -11.51 5.02
C ASP A 157 -11.74 -12.60 5.83
N TRP A 158 -12.16 -12.27 7.06
CA TRP A 158 -12.63 -13.22 8.05
C TRP A 158 -14.10 -13.61 7.90
N TRP A 159 -14.93 -12.74 7.32
CA TRP A 159 -16.35 -13.00 7.21
C TRP A 159 -16.68 -13.86 5.98
N THR A 160 -17.42 -14.93 6.22
CA THR A 160 -17.88 -15.86 5.18
C THR A 160 -19.39 -15.77 5.06
N PRO A 161 -19.95 -15.62 3.85
CA PRO A 161 -21.40 -15.58 3.66
C PRO A 161 -22.08 -16.85 4.15
N PRO A 162 -23.25 -16.73 4.80
CA PRO A 162 -24.04 -17.90 5.16
C PRO A 162 -24.53 -18.65 3.92
N THR A 163 -24.75 -19.95 4.08
CA THR A 163 -25.29 -20.81 3.03
C THR A 163 -26.76 -20.44 2.72
N GLY A 164 -27.17 -20.66 1.48
CA GLY A 164 -28.57 -20.41 1.04
C GLY A 164 -28.82 -19.02 0.46
N LEU A 165 -27.82 -18.16 0.39
CA LEU A 165 -27.88 -16.88 -0.32
C LEU A 165 -27.54 -17.04 -1.79
N THR A 166 -28.11 -16.17 -2.64
CA THR A 166 -27.68 -16.02 -4.03
C THR A 166 -26.25 -15.45 -4.08
N ALA A 167 -25.53 -15.67 -5.18
CA ALA A 167 -24.18 -15.13 -5.36
C ALA A 167 -24.12 -13.61 -5.16
N SER A 168 -25.12 -12.87 -5.65
CA SER A 168 -25.21 -11.40 -5.47
C SER A 168 -25.40 -11.00 -4.01
N GLN A 169 -26.21 -11.74 -3.26
CA GLN A 169 -26.42 -11.48 -1.84
C GLN A 169 -25.17 -11.82 -1.02
N GLN A 170 -24.51 -12.93 -1.33
CA GLN A 170 -23.25 -13.32 -0.72
C GLN A 170 -22.16 -12.23 -0.93
N LEU A 171 -22.01 -11.77 -2.16
CA LEU A 171 -21.05 -10.70 -2.49
C LEU A 171 -21.37 -9.40 -1.76
N ALA A 172 -22.65 -8.97 -1.73
CA ALA A 172 -23.04 -7.74 -1.06
C ALA A 172 -22.78 -7.80 0.45
N GLN A 173 -23.13 -8.90 1.10
CA GLN A 173 -22.88 -9.08 2.53
C GLN A 173 -21.38 -9.22 2.85
N ALA A 174 -20.62 -9.91 2.01
CA ALA A 174 -19.18 -10.00 2.18
C ALA A 174 -18.51 -8.62 2.04
N LYS A 175 -18.92 -7.81 1.07
CA LYS A 175 -18.43 -6.43 0.92
C LYS A 175 -18.78 -5.55 2.14
N GLN A 176 -19.92 -5.78 2.78
CA GLN A 176 -20.34 -5.03 3.97
C GLN A 176 -19.56 -5.44 5.22
N ASN A 177 -19.25 -6.72 5.40
CA ASN A 177 -18.64 -7.25 6.61
C ASN A 177 -17.11 -7.35 6.51
N ASN A 178 -16.55 -7.39 5.30
CA ASN A 178 -15.11 -7.31 5.05
C ASN A 178 -14.79 -5.90 4.52
N ASP A 179 -14.73 -4.92 5.39
CA ASP A 179 -14.38 -3.53 5.08
C ASP A 179 -13.26 -3.01 6.00
N SER A 180 -12.88 -1.77 5.85
CA SER A 180 -11.82 -1.16 6.66
C SER A 180 -12.13 -1.15 8.16
N LYS A 181 -13.39 -1.15 8.56
CA LYS A 181 -13.80 -1.14 9.98
C LYS A 181 -13.59 -2.49 10.66
N HIS A 182 -13.47 -3.55 9.88
CA HIS A 182 -13.32 -4.93 10.36
C HIS A 182 -11.93 -5.49 10.06
N SER A 183 -11.00 -4.63 9.67
CA SER A 183 -9.65 -5.05 9.28
C SER A 183 -8.73 -5.31 10.46
N THR A 184 -7.77 -6.20 10.26
CA THR A 184 -6.62 -6.41 11.12
C THR A 184 -5.33 -6.01 10.43
N LEU A 185 -4.28 -5.84 11.21
CA LEU A 185 -2.93 -5.66 10.69
C LEU A 185 -2.35 -7.02 10.30
N GLU A 186 -1.86 -7.12 9.08
CA GLU A 186 -1.08 -8.27 8.62
C GLU A 186 0.33 -7.83 8.26
N VAL A 187 1.32 -8.64 8.67
CA VAL A 187 2.74 -8.43 8.38
C VAL A 187 3.29 -9.68 7.71
N GLN A 188 3.93 -9.50 6.57
CA GLN A 188 4.60 -10.54 5.80
C GLN A 188 6.06 -10.19 5.57
N VAL A 189 6.90 -11.20 5.37
CA VAL A 189 8.34 -11.04 5.16
C VAL A 189 8.82 -11.82 3.95
N CYS A 190 9.80 -11.27 3.23
CA CYS A 190 10.53 -11.95 2.16
C CYS A 190 12.04 -11.85 2.45
N PRO A 191 12.79 -12.95 2.46
CA PRO A 191 14.24 -12.86 2.54
C PRO A 191 14.82 -12.08 1.35
N LYS A 192 15.73 -11.15 1.60
CA LYS A 192 16.40 -10.39 0.54
C LYS A 192 17.10 -11.27 -0.49
N SER A 193 17.61 -12.44 -0.05
CA SER A 193 18.23 -13.43 -0.93
C SER A 193 17.28 -14.06 -1.96
N GLU A 194 15.97 -13.92 -1.78
CA GLU A 194 14.96 -14.44 -2.70
C GLU A 194 14.48 -13.36 -3.70
N VAL A 195 14.93 -12.11 -3.55
CA VAL A 195 14.62 -11.02 -4.48
C VAL A 195 15.50 -11.13 -5.72
N LYS A 196 14.88 -11.11 -6.91
CA LYS A 196 15.59 -11.16 -8.19
C LYS A 196 15.16 -10.00 -9.07
N ASN A 197 16.12 -9.12 -9.40
CA ASN A 197 15.84 -7.93 -10.22
C ASN A 197 14.70 -7.07 -9.66
N GLY A 198 14.66 -6.90 -8.33
CA GLY A 198 13.60 -6.19 -7.63
C GLY A 198 12.28 -6.96 -7.48
N PHE A 199 12.11 -8.11 -8.15
CA PHE A 199 10.90 -8.92 -8.05
C PHE A 199 10.97 -9.91 -6.89
N PHE A 200 9.88 -10.01 -6.16
CA PHE A 200 9.67 -11.00 -5.12
C PHE A 200 8.17 -11.36 -5.07
N ASN A 201 7.89 -12.64 -4.88
CA ASN A 201 6.53 -13.16 -4.74
C ASN A 201 6.45 -14.23 -3.65
N THR A 202 7.42 -14.19 -2.74
CA THR A 202 7.64 -15.24 -1.73
C THR A 202 7.42 -14.70 -0.33
N MET A 203 6.51 -13.74 -0.18
CA MET A 203 6.10 -13.29 1.14
C MET A 203 5.66 -14.48 1.98
N ARG A 204 6.36 -14.71 3.09
CA ARG A 204 6.11 -15.83 4.01
C ARG A 204 4.78 -15.67 4.70
N ALA A 205 4.31 -16.77 5.27
CA ALA A 205 3.04 -16.84 5.98
C ALA A 205 2.79 -15.61 6.85
N PRO A 206 1.60 -15.01 6.75
CA PRO A 206 1.30 -13.76 7.42
C PRO A 206 1.30 -13.91 8.94
N SER A 207 1.77 -12.87 9.61
CA SER A 207 1.60 -12.68 11.05
C SER A 207 0.53 -11.61 11.27
N ARG A 208 -0.42 -11.88 12.17
CA ARG A 208 -1.47 -10.92 12.57
C ARG A 208 -1.26 -10.52 14.02
N PRO A 209 -0.43 -9.52 14.29
CA PRO A 209 -0.04 -9.16 15.66
C PRO A 209 -1.18 -8.52 16.45
N LEU A 210 -2.21 -8.02 15.79
CA LEU A 210 -3.40 -7.46 16.42
C LEU A 210 -4.58 -8.40 16.15
N PRO A 211 -5.09 -9.14 17.13
CA PRO A 211 -6.14 -10.12 16.93
C PRO A 211 -7.46 -9.47 16.53
N VAL A 212 -8.19 -10.08 15.61
CA VAL A 212 -9.56 -9.71 15.28
C VAL A 212 -10.52 -10.45 16.21
N ASP A 213 -11.38 -9.73 16.89
CA ASP A 213 -12.53 -10.34 17.54
C ASP A 213 -13.61 -10.63 16.50
N GLN A 214 -13.64 -11.87 16.06
CA GLN A 214 -14.59 -12.33 15.04
C GLN A 214 -16.06 -12.32 15.52
N THR A 215 -16.30 -12.08 16.81
CA THR A 215 -17.67 -12.12 17.36
C THR A 215 -18.36 -10.77 17.34
N THR A 216 -17.62 -9.69 17.54
CA THR A 216 -18.19 -8.33 17.61
C THR A 216 -17.96 -7.52 16.35
N GLY A 217 -16.95 -7.84 15.56
CA GLY A 217 -16.59 -7.08 14.36
C GLY A 217 -16.19 -5.61 14.61
N GLU A 218 -16.04 -5.20 15.88
CA GLU A 218 -15.79 -3.81 16.27
C GLU A 218 -14.29 -3.45 16.27
N GLU A 219 -13.44 -4.33 15.75
CA GLU A 219 -11.99 -4.19 15.85
C GLU A 219 -11.39 -3.85 14.51
N ASN A 220 -10.98 -2.61 14.37
CA ASN A 220 -10.28 -2.15 13.19
C ASN A 220 -8.82 -1.83 13.51
N ALA A 221 -7.91 -2.49 12.82
CA ALA A 221 -6.54 -2.06 12.70
C ALA A 221 -6.41 -1.32 11.36
N ILE A 222 -6.34 0.00 11.41
CA ILE A 222 -6.21 0.87 10.24
C ILE A 222 -4.98 1.76 10.39
N TRP A 223 -4.47 2.26 9.26
CA TRP A 223 -3.33 3.18 9.24
C TRP A 223 -2.12 2.59 9.96
N ASN A 224 -1.39 1.77 9.28
CA ASN A 224 -0.21 1.12 9.85
C ASN A 224 1.09 1.71 9.31
N SER A 225 2.16 1.49 10.07
CA SER A 225 3.53 1.76 9.66
C SER A 225 4.49 0.76 10.29
N LEU A 226 5.66 0.64 9.68
CA LEU A 226 6.75 -0.22 10.15
C LEU A 226 7.99 0.62 10.42
N CYS A 227 8.82 0.19 11.37
CA CYS A 227 10.14 0.74 11.63
C CYS A 227 11.13 -0.41 11.85
N ASP A 228 12.28 -0.33 11.19
CA ASP A 228 13.42 -1.22 11.45
C ASP A 228 14.14 -0.78 12.73
N LEU A 229 14.41 -1.71 13.61
CA LEU A 229 15.16 -1.50 14.84
C LEU A 229 16.59 -2.07 14.76
N GLY A 230 16.98 -2.63 13.60
CA GLY A 230 18.20 -3.39 13.41
C GLY A 230 18.12 -4.83 13.93
N ASN A 231 19.03 -5.68 13.46
CA ASN A 231 19.09 -7.11 13.81
C ASN A 231 17.78 -7.87 13.52
N ASP A 232 17.08 -7.49 12.44
CA ASP A 232 15.77 -8.02 12.05
C ASP A 232 14.67 -7.89 13.12
N GLU A 233 14.82 -6.93 14.03
CA GLU A 233 13.75 -6.50 14.92
C GLU A 233 12.97 -5.36 14.27
N ILE A 234 11.65 -5.39 14.39
CA ILE A 234 10.74 -4.41 13.82
C ILE A 234 9.75 -3.88 14.85
N LEU A 235 9.33 -2.65 14.67
CA LEU A 235 8.09 -2.15 15.26
C LEU A 235 7.01 -2.08 14.17
N ALA A 236 5.82 -2.57 14.50
CA ALA A 236 4.60 -2.30 13.75
C ALA A 236 3.71 -1.38 14.58
N VAL A 237 3.26 -0.29 13.97
CA VAL A 237 2.37 0.67 14.61
C VAL A 237 1.06 0.66 13.85
N SER A 238 -0.06 0.63 14.54
CA SER A 238 -1.38 0.70 13.92
C SER A 238 -2.39 1.35 14.86
N GLN A 239 -3.37 2.03 14.30
CA GLN A 239 -4.59 2.33 15.05
C GLN A 239 -5.35 1.01 15.24
N TYR A 240 -5.75 0.73 16.48
CA TYR A 240 -6.54 -0.43 16.83
C TYR A 240 -7.50 -0.05 17.98
N LYS A 241 -8.80 -0.34 17.84
CA LYS A 241 -9.83 0.03 18.85
C LYS A 241 -9.75 1.50 19.29
N ASN A 242 -9.59 2.43 18.34
CA ASN A 242 -9.46 3.87 18.58
C ASN A 242 -8.25 4.29 19.45
N LYS A 243 -7.22 3.45 19.51
CA LYS A 243 -5.95 3.73 20.18
C LYS A 243 -4.80 3.42 19.24
N VAL A 244 -3.64 4.00 19.52
CA VAL A 244 -2.40 3.64 18.83
C VAL A 244 -1.77 2.47 19.57
N TYR A 245 -1.51 1.39 18.84
CA TYR A 245 -0.80 0.21 19.33
C TYR A 245 0.56 0.11 18.68
N ILE A 246 1.53 -0.30 19.46
CA ILE A 246 2.89 -0.58 19.02
C ILE A 246 3.19 -2.03 19.37
N VAL A 247 3.55 -2.81 18.36
CA VAL A 247 3.94 -4.20 18.51
C VAL A 247 5.39 -4.36 18.08
N LYS A 248 6.23 -4.83 18.98
CA LYS A 248 7.61 -5.20 18.66
C LYS A 248 7.66 -6.67 18.28
N GLY A 249 8.30 -6.97 17.17
CA GLY A 249 8.53 -8.32 16.67
C GLY A 249 9.98 -8.53 16.28
N ARG A 250 10.41 -9.80 16.26
CA ARG A 250 11.67 -10.23 15.65
C ARG A 250 11.37 -11.21 14.54
N ILE A 251 11.99 -11.00 13.39
CA ILE A 251 11.89 -11.92 12.27
C ILE A 251 12.83 -13.08 12.57
N THR A 252 12.25 -14.26 12.74
CA THR A 252 13.00 -15.50 12.88
C THR A 252 12.88 -16.25 11.57
N GLY A 253 14.01 -16.55 10.95
CA GLY A 253 14.03 -17.39 9.75
C GLY A 253 13.33 -18.72 10.04
N GLY A 254 12.13 -18.90 9.48
CA GLY A 254 11.48 -20.21 9.49
C GLY A 254 12.40 -21.20 8.76
N LYS A 255 12.74 -22.29 9.43
CA LYS A 255 13.39 -23.46 8.83
C LYS A 255 12.43 -24.12 7.85
#